data_231fcfb5c82aec51f10f1591e247259a
#
_entry.id   231fcfb5c82aec51f10f1591e247259a
#
_cell.length_a   1.000
_cell.length_b   1.000
_cell.length_c   1.000
_cell.angle_alpha   90.00
_cell.angle_beta   90.00
_cell.angle_gamma   90.00
#
_symmetry.space_group_name_H-M   'P 1'
#
loop_
_entity.id
_entity.type
_entity.pdbx_description
1 polymer ?
#
loop_
_entity_poly.entity_id
_entity_poly.type
_entity_poly.pdbx_seq_one_letter_code
_entity_poly.pdbx_strand_id
1 'polypeptide(L)'
;MDEKRYEKGLERLKQMNNTSSIGSRLMEVSPDLNGYIKEFAFGDVHSREGLSPRDHELVIISGLCALGFAAEEMRSHINMGLNAGLTRQEILEVFIQLAVYAGFPAAVNATFIAKEVFDARDAKGIKP
;
A
#
# COMPACT_ATOMS: atom_id res chain seq x y z
N MET A 1 18.62 13.17 -9.11
CA MET A 1 17.50 12.19 -9.20
C MET A 1 17.41 11.67 -10.63
N ASP A 2 17.24 10.38 -10.81
CA ASP A 2 17.06 9.81 -12.14
C ASP A 2 15.61 9.97 -12.61
N GLU A 3 15.42 10.83 -13.59
CA GLU A 3 14.10 11.18 -14.11
C GLU A 3 13.34 9.99 -14.68
N LYS A 4 14.02 9.07 -15.37
CA LYS A 4 13.37 7.88 -15.94
C LYS A 4 12.87 6.93 -14.87
N ARG A 5 13.66 6.72 -13.82
CA ARG A 5 13.28 5.89 -12.69
C ARG A 5 12.10 6.51 -11.94
N TYR A 6 12.12 7.81 -11.76
CA TYR A 6 11.05 8.58 -11.12
C TYR A 6 9.74 8.45 -11.91
N GLU A 7 9.78 8.66 -13.22
CA GLU A 7 8.60 8.53 -14.09
C GLU A 7 8.04 7.12 -14.08
N LYS A 8 8.90 6.11 -14.06
CA LYS A 8 8.50 4.71 -13.96
C LYS A 8 7.74 4.44 -12.65
N GLY A 9 8.18 5.06 -11.57
CA GLY A 9 7.49 4.98 -10.28
C GLY A 9 6.12 5.63 -10.31
N LEU A 10 6.03 6.81 -10.93
CA LEU A 10 4.74 7.50 -11.09
C LEU A 10 3.76 6.68 -11.92
N GLU A 11 4.23 6.06 -13.00
CA GLU A 11 3.40 5.21 -13.84
C GLU A 11 2.87 3.99 -13.07
N ARG A 12 3.71 3.35 -12.25
CA ARG A 12 3.25 2.23 -11.43
C ARG A 12 2.18 2.67 -10.42
N LEU A 13 2.36 3.82 -9.78
CA LEU A 13 1.36 4.37 -8.86
C LEU A 13 0.04 4.67 -9.58
N LYS A 14 0.13 5.20 -10.79
CA LYS A 14 -1.03 5.48 -11.62
C LYS A 14 -1.79 4.21 -11.99
N GLN A 15 -1.09 3.12 -12.29
CA GLN A 15 -1.70 1.83 -12.59
C GLN A 15 -2.56 1.31 -11.43
N MET A 16 -2.22 1.65 -10.21
CA MET A 16 -2.96 1.28 -9.00
C MET A 16 -3.92 2.37 -8.53
N ASN A 17 -4.12 3.42 -9.35
CA ASN A 17 -5.00 4.54 -9.04
C ASN A 17 -4.76 5.10 -7.63
N ASN A 18 -3.50 5.42 -7.33
CA ASN A 18 -3.11 5.92 -6.03
C ASN A 18 -3.71 7.31 -5.76
N THR A 19 -4.51 7.42 -4.70
CA THR A 19 -5.15 8.67 -4.26
C THR A 19 -4.64 9.14 -2.90
N SER A 20 -3.60 8.50 -2.37
CA SER A 20 -3.03 8.86 -1.07
C SER A 20 -2.43 10.25 -1.08
N SER A 21 -2.59 10.97 0.05
CA SER A 21 -1.97 12.28 0.26
C SER A 21 -0.55 12.20 0.80
N ILE A 22 -0.01 11.00 1.02
CA ILE A 22 1.32 10.82 1.61
C ILE A 22 2.37 11.55 0.77
N GLY A 23 2.37 11.36 -0.54
CA GLY A 23 3.35 11.98 -1.43
C GLY A 23 3.30 13.50 -1.42
N SER A 24 2.11 14.09 -1.50
CA SER A 24 1.96 15.55 -1.48
C SER A 24 2.36 16.15 -0.14
N ARG A 25 2.05 15.48 0.97
CA ARG A 25 2.47 15.94 2.31
C ARG A 25 3.98 15.81 2.49
N LEU A 26 4.58 14.73 1.97
CA LEU A 26 6.04 14.58 2.01
C LEU A 26 6.76 15.65 1.21
N MET A 27 6.20 16.07 0.09
CA MET A 27 6.81 17.15 -0.71
C MET A 27 6.99 18.45 0.07
N GLU A 28 6.09 18.74 1.00
CA GLU A 28 6.17 19.93 1.86
C GLU A 28 7.28 19.86 2.91
N VAL A 29 7.59 18.65 3.39
CA VAL A 29 8.50 18.43 4.51
C VAL A 29 9.84 17.87 4.07
N SER A 30 9.82 16.87 3.21
CA SER A 30 11.01 16.15 2.76
C SER A 30 10.83 15.72 1.30
N PRO A 31 11.05 16.65 0.36
CA PRO A 31 10.92 16.31 -1.06
C PRO A 31 11.89 15.21 -1.50
N ASP A 32 13.07 15.13 -0.88
CA ASP A 32 14.04 14.08 -1.19
C ASP A 32 13.51 12.70 -0.81
N LEU A 33 12.90 12.56 0.38
CA LEU A 33 12.31 11.28 0.78
C LEU A 33 11.19 10.87 -0.17
N ASN A 34 10.33 11.81 -0.54
CA ASN A 34 9.30 11.55 -1.55
C ASN A 34 9.91 11.09 -2.87
N GLY A 35 11.00 11.73 -3.29
CA GLY A 35 11.73 11.36 -4.50
C GLY A 35 12.28 9.94 -4.44
N TYR A 36 12.90 9.56 -3.34
CA TYR A 36 13.44 8.21 -3.15
C TYR A 36 12.32 7.15 -3.19
N ILE A 37 11.18 7.45 -2.60
CA ILE A 37 10.04 6.53 -2.65
C ILE A 37 9.60 6.32 -4.10
N LYS A 38 9.41 7.38 -4.87
CA LYS A 38 8.98 7.28 -6.26
C LYS A 38 10.03 6.61 -7.14
N GLU A 39 11.28 7.00 -6.96
CA GLU A 39 12.38 6.52 -7.80
C GLU A 39 12.76 5.07 -7.47
N PHE A 40 13.00 4.78 -6.20
CA PHE A 40 13.49 3.47 -5.79
C PHE A 40 12.36 2.50 -5.45
N ALA A 41 11.47 2.86 -4.51
CA ALA A 41 10.46 1.92 -4.05
C ALA A 41 9.46 1.55 -5.15
N PHE A 42 8.99 2.52 -5.92
CA PHE A 42 8.03 2.26 -6.99
C PHE A 42 8.68 2.12 -8.37
N GLY A 43 9.71 2.91 -8.65
CA GLY A 43 10.40 2.87 -9.94
C GLY A 43 11.27 1.62 -10.11
N ASP A 44 12.09 1.32 -9.13
CA ASP A 44 13.02 0.18 -9.22
C ASP A 44 12.41 -1.11 -8.68
N VAL A 45 11.78 -1.08 -7.50
CA VAL A 45 11.37 -2.29 -6.79
C VAL A 45 9.97 -2.75 -7.19
N HIS A 46 8.95 -1.91 -6.99
CA HIS A 46 7.57 -2.27 -7.28
C HIS A 46 7.31 -2.50 -8.77
N SER A 47 8.12 -1.90 -9.62
CA SER A 47 8.00 -2.05 -11.08
C SER A 47 8.69 -3.29 -11.63
N ARG A 48 9.31 -4.12 -10.79
CA ARG A 48 9.92 -5.38 -11.23
C ARG A 48 8.84 -6.35 -11.70
N GLU A 49 9.18 -7.14 -12.72
CA GLU A 49 8.22 -8.08 -13.36
C GLU A 49 8.09 -9.42 -12.61
N GLY A 50 8.90 -9.66 -11.59
CA GLY A 50 8.86 -10.92 -10.83
C GLY A 50 7.56 -11.17 -10.10
N LEU A 51 6.86 -10.11 -9.71
CA LEU A 51 5.53 -10.18 -9.11
C LEU A 51 4.61 -9.20 -9.84
N SER A 52 3.33 -9.54 -9.93
CA SER A 52 2.31 -8.62 -10.44
C SER A 52 2.12 -7.45 -9.46
N PRO A 53 1.54 -6.32 -9.87
CA PRO A 53 1.19 -5.25 -8.94
C PRO A 53 0.35 -5.73 -7.76
N ARG A 54 -0.62 -6.62 -8.02
CA ARG A 54 -1.45 -7.26 -7.01
C ARG A 54 -0.62 -8.01 -5.98
N ASP A 55 0.32 -8.84 -6.44
CA ASP A 55 1.14 -9.66 -5.56
C ASP A 55 2.15 -8.82 -4.79
N HIS A 56 2.70 -7.76 -5.40
CA HIS A 56 3.51 -6.77 -4.68
C HIS A 56 2.74 -6.19 -3.51
N GLU A 57 1.47 -5.80 -3.72
CA GLU A 57 0.65 -5.22 -2.65
C GLU A 57 0.34 -6.23 -1.55
N LEU A 58 0.12 -7.49 -1.90
CA LEU A 58 -0.07 -8.55 -0.91
C LEU A 58 1.14 -8.67 0.02
N VAL A 59 2.34 -8.66 -0.54
CA VAL A 59 3.60 -8.70 0.22
C VAL A 59 3.75 -7.45 1.10
N ILE A 60 3.49 -6.28 0.54
CA ILE A 60 3.62 -5.00 1.25
C ILE A 60 2.65 -4.94 2.43
N ILE A 61 1.39 -5.28 2.22
CA ILE A 61 0.35 -5.29 3.26
C ILE A 61 0.74 -6.25 4.40
N SER A 62 1.28 -7.41 4.05
CA SER A 62 1.80 -8.37 5.03
C SER A 62 2.91 -7.77 5.88
N GLY A 63 3.88 -7.15 5.22
CA GLY A 63 5.01 -6.51 5.91
C GLY A 63 4.56 -5.35 6.81
N LEU A 64 3.65 -4.52 6.36
CA LEU A 64 3.12 -3.40 7.13
C LEU A 64 2.34 -3.88 8.36
N CYS A 65 1.58 -4.97 8.21
CA CYS A 65 0.91 -5.61 9.35
C CYS A 65 1.92 -6.04 10.41
N ALA A 66 3.00 -6.70 9.99
CA ALA A 66 4.05 -7.17 10.89
C ALA A 66 4.77 -6.02 11.60
N LEU A 67 4.98 -4.88 10.92
CA LEU A 67 5.58 -3.70 11.55
C LEU A 67 4.73 -3.14 12.69
N GLY A 68 3.42 -3.16 12.55
CA GLY A 68 2.47 -2.81 13.61
C GLY A 68 2.24 -1.32 13.85
N PHE A 69 3.04 -0.43 13.26
CA PHE A 69 2.95 1.02 13.53
C PHE A 69 2.65 1.87 12.27
N ALA A 70 2.66 1.29 11.09
CA ALA A 70 2.61 2.03 9.84
C ALA A 70 1.16 2.22 9.34
N ALA A 71 0.30 2.85 10.14
CA ALA A 71 -1.13 2.97 9.85
C ALA A 71 -1.43 3.73 8.56
N GLU A 72 -0.75 4.86 8.30
CA GLU A 72 -0.96 5.65 7.09
C GLU A 72 -0.57 4.88 5.83
N GLU A 73 0.60 4.22 5.88
CA GLU A 73 1.06 3.36 4.79
C GLU A 73 0.08 2.21 4.56
N MET A 74 -0.41 1.60 5.64
CA MET A 74 -1.39 0.51 5.56
C MET A 74 -2.66 0.95 4.83
N ARG A 75 -3.22 2.12 5.19
CA ARG A 75 -4.41 2.66 4.51
C ARG A 75 -4.17 2.85 3.02
N SER A 76 -3.04 3.46 2.68
CA SER A 76 -2.65 3.70 1.29
C SER A 76 -2.53 2.39 0.50
N HIS A 77 -1.84 1.40 1.06
CA HIS A 77 -1.59 0.14 0.37
C HIS A 77 -2.82 -0.77 0.31
N ILE A 78 -3.70 -0.74 1.30
CA ILE A 78 -4.98 -1.46 1.19
C ILE A 78 -5.77 -0.91 0.00
N ASN A 79 -5.86 0.42 -0.15
CA ASN A 79 -6.51 1.03 -1.30
C ASN A 79 -5.86 0.62 -2.62
N MET A 80 -4.54 0.73 -2.72
CA MET A 80 -3.81 0.33 -3.93
C MET A 80 -3.94 -1.17 -4.21
N GLY A 81 -3.92 -2.00 -3.17
CA GLY A 81 -4.09 -3.43 -3.31
C GLY A 81 -5.46 -3.81 -3.87
N LEU A 82 -6.52 -3.19 -3.36
CA LEU A 82 -7.88 -3.38 -3.89
C LEU A 82 -7.96 -2.93 -5.34
N ASN A 83 -7.36 -1.78 -5.68
CA ASN A 83 -7.32 -1.28 -7.06
C ASN A 83 -6.50 -2.20 -7.98
N ALA A 84 -5.49 -2.88 -7.45
CA ALA A 84 -4.65 -3.81 -8.21
C ALA A 84 -5.26 -5.21 -8.35
N GLY A 85 -6.40 -5.48 -7.70
CA GLY A 85 -7.13 -6.74 -7.86
C GLY A 85 -7.21 -7.63 -6.62
N LEU A 86 -6.69 -7.20 -5.47
CA LEU A 86 -6.92 -7.91 -4.23
C LEU A 86 -8.40 -7.80 -3.83
N THR A 87 -8.92 -8.86 -3.24
CA THR A 87 -10.26 -8.81 -2.63
C THR A 87 -10.15 -8.43 -1.15
N ARG A 88 -11.24 -7.93 -0.60
CA ARG A 88 -11.32 -7.63 0.83
C ARG A 88 -11.06 -8.89 1.66
N GLN A 89 -11.58 -10.02 1.22
CA GLN A 89 -11.39 -11.31 1.89
C GLN A 89 -9.90 -11.70 1.90
N GLU A 90 -9.20 -11.54 0.79
CA GLU A 90 -7.77 -11.84 0.72
C GLU A 90 -6.96 -11.00 1.71
N ILE A 91 -7.28 -9.71 1.83
CA ILE A 91 -6.62 -8.81 2.77
C ILE A 91 -6.86 -9.27 4.22
N LEU A 92 -8.09 -9.63 4.56
CA LEU A 92 -8.42 -10.12 5.89
C LEU A 92 -7.72 -11.45 6.19
N GLU A 93 -7.60 -12.33 5.21
CA GLU A 93 -6.85 -13.59 5.37
C GLU A 93 -5.37 -13.35 5.63
N VAL A 94 -4.77 -12.32 5.03
CA VAL A 94 -3.39 -11.92 5.34
C VAL A 94 -3.25 -11.63 6.83
N PHE A 95 -4.17 -10.86 7.41
CA PHE A 95 -4.10 -10.49 8.83
C PHE A 95 -4.30 -11.68 9.75
N ILE A 96 -5.17 -12.60 9.38
CA ILE A 96 -5.35 -13.86 10.11
C ILE A 96 -4.04 -14.66 10.10
N GLN A 97 -3.40 -14.79 8.95
CA GLN A 97 -2.12 -15.48 8.83
C GLN A 97 -1.03 -14.78 9.65
N LEU A 98 -0.98 -13.46 9.60
CA LEU A 98 0.03 -12.67 10.31
C LEU A 98 -0.17 -12.71 11.84
N ALA A 99 -1.36 -13.03 12.34
CA ALA A 99 -1.58 -13.22 13.76
C ALA A 99 -0.65 -14.31 14.34
N VAL A 100 -0.31 -15.32 13.54
CA VAL A 100 0.60 -16.41 13.94
C VAL A 100 2.04 -15.93 14.05
N TYR A 101 2.50 -15.09 13.12
CA TYR A 101 3.91 -14.69 13.03
C TYR A 101 4.22 -13.32 13.65
N ALA A 102 3.26 -12.40 13.64
CA ALA A 102 3.45 -11.04 14.15
C ALA A 102 2.68 -10.77 15.45
N GLY A 103 1.76 -11.66 15.83
CA GLY A 103 0.95 -11.55 17.05
C GLY A 103 -0.44 -10.98 16.79
N PHE A 104 -1.36 -11.32 17.70
CA PHE A 104 -2.75 -10.87 17.61
C PHE A 104 -2.91 -9.34 17.66
N PRO A 105 -2.17 -8.58 18.49
CA PRO A 105 -2.32 -7.12 18.49
C PRO A 105 -2.05 -6.48 17.13
N ALA A 106 -1.03 -6.94 16.40
CA ALA A 106 -0.73 -6.44 15.05
C ALA A 106 -1.87 -6.77 14.08
N ALA A 107 -2.39 -8.00 14.14
CA ALA A 107 -3.50 -8.44 13.28
C ALA A 107 -4.80 -7.67 13.58
N VAL A 108 -5.11 -7.44 14.83
CA VAL A 108 -6.29 -6.66 15.26
C VAL A 108 -6.20 -5.23 14.74
N ASN A 109 -5.03 -4.60 14.93
CA ASN A 109 -4.79 -3.23 14.49
C ASN A 109 -4.96 -3.10 12.97
N ALA A 110 -4.35 -3.99 12.21
CA ALA A 110 -4.47 -4.02 10.75
C ALA A 110 -5.92 -4.23 10.30
N THR A 111 -6.66 -5.10 10.97
CA THR A 111 -8.06 -5.39 10.66
C THR A 111 -8.93 -4.15 10.85
N PHE A 112 -8.73 -3.38 11.92
CA PHE A 112 -9.48 -2.15 12.14
C PHE A 112 -9.13 -1.08 11.11
N ILE A 113 -7.86 -1.00 10.69
CA ILE A 113 -7.45 -0.10 9.61
C ILE A 113 -8.13 -0.49 8.29
N ALA A 114 -8.19 -1.79 7.99
CA ALA A 114 -8.89 -2.28 6.81
C ALA A 114 -10.37 -1.91 6.84
N LYS A 115 -11.02 -2.02 8.00
CA LYS A 115 -12.42 -1.62 8.16
C LYS A 115 -12.62 -0.15 7.80
N GLU A 116 -11.74 0.73 8.28
CA GLU A 116 -11.80 2.16 7.94
C GLU A 116 -11.75 2.38 6.42
N VAL A 117 -10.84 1.69 5.74
CA VAL A 117 -10.68 1.79 4.28
C VAL A 117 -11.92 1.27 3.56
N PHE A 118 -12.42 0.09 3.97
CA PHE A 118 -13.60 -0.52 3.37
C PHE A 118 -14.83 0.37 3.52
N ASP A 119 -15.04 0.91 4.71
CA ASP A 119 -16.17 1.80 5.00
C ASP A 119 -16.09 3.09 4.17
N ALA A 120 -14.88 3.67 4.05
CA ALA A 120 -14.68 4.89 3.26
C ALA A 120 -14.93 4.63 1.77
N ARG A 121 -14.50 3.49 1.24
CA ARG A 121 -14.77 3.10 -0.15
C ARG A 121 -16.26 2.87 -0.38
N ASP A 122 -16.93 2.21 0.55
CA ASP A 122 -18.39 1.98 0.46
C ASP A 122 -19.15 3.31 0.43
N ALA A 123 -18.76 4.26 1.29
CA ALA A 123 -19.38 5.58 1.34
C ALA A 123 -19.24 6.37 0.03
N LYS A 124 -18.16 6.12 -0.71
CA LYS A 124 -17.89 6.76 -2.02
C LYS A 124 -18.43 5.95 -3.20
N GLY A 125 -19.01 4.77 -2.96
CA GLY A 125 -19.45 3.88 -4.03
C GLY A 125 -18.32 3.23 -4.82
N ILE A 126 -17.10 3.15 -4.25
CA ILE A 126 -15.94 2.53 -4.91
C ILE A 126 -15.93 1.04 -4.61
N LYS A 127 -15.82 0.23 -5.65
CA LYS A 127 -15.75 -1.23 -5.51
C LYS A 127 -14.38 -1.77 -5.91
N PRO A 128 -13.92 -2.81 -5.27
CA PRO A 128 -14.48 -3.51 -4.10
C PRO A 128 -14.46 -2.74 -2.82
#